data_7cebb5a603a750d1fb8b54884bce81e7
#
_entry.id   7cebb5a603a750d1fb8b54884bce81e7
#
_cell.length_a   1.000
_cell.length_b   1.000
_cell.length_c   1.000
_cell.angle_alpha   90.00
_cell.angle_beta   90.00
_cell.angle_gamma   90.00
#
_symmetry.space_group_name_H-M   'P 1'
#
loop_
_entity.id
_entity.type
_entity.pdbx_description
1 polymer ?
#
loop_
_entity_poly.entity_id
_entity_poly.type
_entity_poly.pdbx_seq_one_letter_code
_entity_poly.pdbx_strand_id
1 'polypeptide(L)'
;MGSEQSQNRNSPLKPVRLFLCKVGVVLLLSWATAVGCLILRSHDPVYVLRELKDWKDYRRFDALIVKAAHEYNLDPRLVKAVVWRESRFQADMKGRNGERGLMQVSEVAARDWAIAKGSPNFRTDELLVPEINLEVGAWYLSKAVQRWNTTGDAVPFALAEYNAGKSRVDRWIRVALQKTNGQPVTAHSFQESIDFPSTARYVRAILARYDFYKRRGKLIAEQNESSESAGKN
;
A
#
# COMPACT_ATOMS: atom_id res chain seq x y z
N MET A 1 22.84 14.52 78.95
CA MET A 1 21.45 14.43 78.51
C MET A 1 21.38 15.17 77.17
N GLY A 2 21.51 14.43 76.07
CA GLY A 2 21.44 14.93 74.68
C GLY A 2 20.20 14.37 73.99
N SER A 3 19.31 15.22 73.61
CA SER A 3 18.09 14.88 72.92
C SER A 3 18.37 14.82 71.38
N GLU A 4 18.35 13.62 70.81
CA GLU A 4 18.41 13.42 69.38
C GLU A 4 17.03 13.84 68.73
N GLN A 5 17.07 14.92 67.97
CA GLN A 5 15.98 15.32 67.09
C GLN A 5 16.07 14.50 65.80
N SER A 6 15.19 13.51 65.67
CA SER A 6 14.92 12.80 64.44
C SER A 6 14.30 13.74 63.40
N GLN A 7 15.08 14.19 62.42
CA GLN A 7 14.58 14.94 61.25
C GLN A 7 13.87 13.96 60.29
N ASN A 8 12.55 13.97 60.34
CA ASN A 8 11.69 13.31 59.39
C ASN A 8 11.76 14.05 58.03
N ARG A 9 12.63 13.60 57.08
CA ARG A 9 12.72 14.12 55.74
C ARG A 9 11.57 13.53 54.88
N ASN A 10 10.42 14.13 54.95
CA ASN A 10 9.33 13.91 53.98
C ASN A 10 9.75 14.51 52.65
N SER A 11 10.32 13.71 51.72
CA SER A 11 10.72 14.17 50.40
C SER A 11 9.48 14.54 49.57
N PRO A 12 9.39 15.74 48.99
CA PRO A 12 8.23 16.21 48.21
C PRO A 12 8.07 15.50 46.84
N LEU A 13 8.93 14.55 46.51
CA LEU A 13 8.97 13.85 45.22
C LEU A 13 7.96 12.69 45.08
N LYS A 14 7.41 12.21 46.20
CA LYS A 14 6.44 11.08 46.16
C LYS A 14 5.13 11.39 45.38
N PRO A 15 4.49 12.56 45.60
CA PRO A 15 3.21 12.87 44.88
C PRO A 15 3.44 13.10 43.38
N VAL A 16 4.55 13.71 42.98
CA VAL A 16 4.90 13.94 41.58
C VAL A 16 5.16 12.61 40.82
N ARG A 17 5.88 11.70 41.44
CA ARG A 17 6.11 10.35 40.88
C ARG A 17 4.82 9.58 40.70
N LEU A 18 3.91 9.62 41.68
CA LEU A 18 2.62 8.96 41.60
C LEU A 18 1.72 9.57 40.52
N PHE A 19 1.76 10.91 40.34
CA PHE A 19 1.07 11.61 39.28
C PHE A 19 1.60 11.21 37.89
N LEU A 20 2.92 11.20 37.69
CA LEU A 20 3.57 10.77 36.44
C LEU A 20 3.27 9.29 36.12
N CYS A 21 3.24 8.40 37.12
CA CYS A 21 2.81 7.02 36.91
C CYS A 21 1.35 6.90 36.46
N LYS A 22 0.44 7.67 37.05
CA LYS A 22 -0.97 7.68 36.64
C LYS A 22 -1.15 8.20 35.22
N VAL A 23 -0.49 9.29 34.85
CA VAL A 23 -0.48 9.83 33.48
C VAL A 23 0.07 8.81 32.50
N GLY A 24 1.20 8.13 32.84
CA GLY A 24 1.77 7.08 32.00
C GLY A 24 0.83 5.89 31.78
N VAL A 25 0.11 5.46 32.83
CA VAL A 25 -0.89 4.38 32.71
C VAL A 25 -2.07 4.80 31.81
N VAL A 26 -2.58 6.03 31.95
CA VAL A 26 -3.66 6.53 31.10
C VAL A 26 -3.23 6.61 29.64
N LEU A 27 -2.02 7.08 29.36
CA LEU A 27 -1.49 7.13 27.99
C LEU A 27 -1.30 5.74 27.40
N LEU A 28 -0.81 4.76 28.18
CA LEU A 28 -0.68 3.37 27.75
C LEU A 28 -2.05 2.72 27.45
N LEU A 29 -3.05 2.95 28.29
CA LEU A 29 -4.40 2.44 28.07
C LEU A 29 -5.04 3.09 26.83
N SER A 30 -4.87 4.39 26.65
CA SER A 30 -5.37 5.10 25.45
C SER A 30 -4.71 4.60 24.17
N TRP A 31 -3.39 4.33 24.22
CA TRP A 31 -2.66 3.75 23.10
C TRP A 31 -3.11 2.32 22.81
N ALA A 32 -3.27 1.48 23.85
CA ALA A 32 -3.76 0.10 23.70
C ALA A 32 -5.18 0.04 23.13
N THR A 33 -6.09 0.94 23.55
CA THR A 33 -7.43 1.02 22.98
C THR A 33 -7.41 1.50 21.53
N ALA A 34 -6.58 2.48 21.17
CA ALA A 34 -6.42 2.94 19.78
C ALA A 34 -5.89 1.82 18.88
N VAL A 35 -4.87 1.07 19.33
CA VAL A 35 -4.34 -0.09 18.61
C VAL A 35 -5.39 -1.20 18.51
N GLY A 36 -6.13 -1.48 19.57
CA GLY A 36 -7.23 -2.44 19.58
C GLY A 36 -8.34 -2.09 18.58
N CYS A 37 -8.75 -0.83 18.52
CA CYS A 37 -9.70 -0.33 17.52
C CYS A 37 -9.18 -0.46 16.08
N LEU A 38 -7.90 -0.18 15.86
CA LEU A 38 -7.24 -0.35 14.55
C LEU A 38 -7.23 -1.82 14.13
N ILE A 39 -6.92 -2.74 15.05
CA ILE A 39 -6.93 -4.19 14.83
C ILE A 39 -8.35 -4.68 14.46
N LEU A 40 -9.35 -4.28 15.23
CA LEU A 40 -10.75 -4.65 14.98
C LEU A 40 -11.27 -4.11 13.64
N ARG A 41 -10.84 -2.91 13.25
CA ARG A 41 -11.26 -2.26 12.01
C ARG A 41 -10.51 -2.78 10.77
N SER A 42 -9.29 -3.28 10.93
CA SER A 42 -8.46 -3.79 9.82
C SER A 42 -8.77 -5.22 9.43
N HIS A 43 -9.47 -5.99 10.28
CA HIS A 43 -9.72 -7.44 10.14
C HIS A 43 -8.42 -8.27 9.98
N ASP A 44 -7.25 -7.66 10.24
CA ASP A 44 -5.94 -8.32 10.17
C ASP A 44 -4.99 -7.79 11.26
N PRO A 45 -4.97 -8.42 12.45
CA PRO A 45 -4.13 -7.99 13.57
C PRO A 45 -2.63 -8.12 13.28
N VAL A 46 -2.23 -9.11 12.51
CA VAL A 46 -0.82 -9.33 12.14
C VAL A 46 -0.33 -8.18 11.27
N TYR A 47 -1.19 -7.65 10.41
CA TYR A 47 -0.94 -6.51 9.57
C TYR A 47 -0.61 -5.25 10.38
N VAL A 48 -1.44 -4.90 11.37
CA VAL A 48 -1.25 -3.68 12.19
C VAL A 48 0.05 -3.74 12.97
N LEU A 49 0.36 -4.90 13.57
CA LEU A 49 1.61 -5.10 14.32
C LEU A 49 2.84 -5.03 13.41
N ARG A 50 2.77 -5.60 12.21
CA ARG A 50 3.85 -5.54 11.23
C ARG A 50 4.06 -4.12 10.71
N GLU A 51 2.99 -3.38 10.43
CA GLU A 51 3.06 -1.98 9.99
C GLU A 51 3.69 -1.06 11.05
N LEU A 52 3.45 -1.31 12.33
CA LEU A 52 4.09 -0.58 13.43
C LEU A 52 5.58 -0.92 13.55
N LYS A 53 5.97 -2.16 13.27
CA LYS A 53 7.36 -2.62 13.34
C LYS A 53 8.19 -2.16 12.15
N ASP A 54 7.63 -2.23 10.94
CA ASP A 54 8.37 -2.10 9.68
C ASP A 54 8.19 -0.71 9.02
N TRP A 55 7.67 0.26 9.74
CA TRP A 55 7.39 1.63 9.23
C TRP A 55 8.59 2.29 8.51
N LYS A 56 9.84 1.98 8.89
CA LYS A 56 11.05 2.50 8.24
C LYS A 56 11.30 1.86 6.87
N ASP A 57 10.92 0.61 6.68
CA ASP A 57 11.14 -0.13 5.42
C ASP A 57 10.19 0.30 4.31
N TYR A 58 9.06 0.94 4.66
CA TYR A 58 8.05 1.41 3.68
C TYR A 58 8.51 2.58 2.80
N ARG A 59 9.67 3.17 3.07
CA ARG A 59 10.28 4.22 2.23
C ARG A 59 11.47 3.74 1.42
N ARG A 60 11.96 2.55 1.71
CA ARG A 60 13.17 1.98 1.10
C ARG A 60 13.13 1.96 -0.42
N PHE A 61 11.96 1.79 -1.01
CA PHE A 61 11.79 1.68 -2.46
C PHE A 61 11.13 2.91 -3.10
N ASP A 62 10.94 4.02 -2.37
CA ASP A 62 10.21 5.17 -2.88
C ASP A 62 10.82 5.74 -4.17
N ALA A 63 12.14 5.87 -4.26
CA ALA A 63 12.82 6.35 -5.46
C ALA A 63 12.58 5.44 -6.68
N LEU A 64 12.65 4.12 -6.49
CA LEU A 64 12.40 3.15 -7.56
C LEU A 64 10.92 3.14 -7.97
N ILE A 65 10.00 3.29 -7.01
CA ILE A 65 8.56 3.38 -7.26
C ILE A 65 8.25 4.64 -8.08
N VAL A 66 8.81 5.80 -7.70
CA VAL A 66 8.65 7.06 -8.42
C VAL A 66 9.16 6.91 -9.86
N LYS A 67 10.38 6.40 -10.04
CA LYS A 67 10.96 6.17 -11.36
C LYS A 67 10.06 5.29 -12.24
N ALA A 68 9.67 4.10 -11.76
CA ALA A 68 8.83 3.19 -12.51
C ALA A 68 7.43 3.77 -12.81
N ALA A 69 6.84 4.49 -11.86
CA ALA A 69 5.55 5.13 -12.06
C ALA A 69 5.59 6.21 -13.14
N HIS A 70 6.61 7.08 -13.12
CA HIS A 70 6.79 8.13 -14.12
C HIS A 70 7.03 7.55 -15.52
N GLU A 71 7.84 6.49 -15.65
CA GLU A 71 8.10 5.83 -16.94
C GLU A 71 6.79 5.34 -17.61
N TYR A 72 5.82 4.90 -16.81
CA TYR A 72 4.56 4.35 -17.33
C TYR A 72 3.33 5.26 -17.10
N ASN A 73 3.53 6.55 -16.82
CA ASN A 73 2.47 7.55 -16.61
C ASN A 73 1.45 7.12 -15.53
N LEU A 74 1.96 6.57 -14.43
CA LEU A 74 1.16 6.22 -13.24
C LEU A 74 1.41 7.21 -12.10
N ASP A 75 0.43 7.35 -11.22
CA ASP A 75 0.65 8.03 -9.94
C ASP A 75 1.56 7.16 -9.03
N PRO A 76 2.73 7.65 -8.58
CA PRO A 76 3.63 6.89 -7.72
C PRO A 76 2.97 6.36 -6.44
N ARG A 77 1.97 7.09 -5.93
CA ARG A 77 1.20 6.69 -4.74
C ARG A 77 0.31 5.48 -5.01
N LEU A 78 -0.20 5.34 -6.25
CA LEU A 78 -0.94 4.15 -6.67
C LEU A 78 -0.01 2.93 -6.74
N VAL A 79 1.14 3.06 -7.40
CA VAL A 79 2.14 1.97 -7.48
C VAL A 79 2.57 1.55 -6.08
N LYS A 80 2.86 2.52 -5.19
CA LYS A 80 3.20 2.26 -3.79
C LYS A 80 2.09 1.52 -3.04
N ALA A 81 0.82 1.85 -3.27
CA ALA A 81 -0.31 1.17 -2.65
C ALA A 81 -0.45 -0.29 -3.14
N VAL A 82 -0.14 -0.56 -4.42
CA VAL A 82 -0.07 -1.92 -4.96
C VAL A 82 1.07 -2.70 -4.32
N VAL A 83 2.29 -2.17 -4.28
CA VAL A 83 3.46 -2.80 -3.61
C VAL A 83 3.14 -3.12 -2.15
N TRP A 84 2.52 -2.16 -1.44
CA TRP A 84 2.07 -2.39 -0.08
C TRP A 84 1.10 -3.56 0.04
N ARG A 85 0.18 -3.72 -0.89
CA ARG A 85 -0.82 -4.81 -0.85
C ARG A 85 -0.20 -6.14 -1.24
N GLU A 86 0.65 -6.15 -2.26
CA GLU A 86 1.22 -7.37 -2.84
C GLU A 86 2.26 -8.03 -1.95
N SER A 87 3.28 -7.28 -1.53
CA SER A 87 4.44 -7.85 -0.85
C SER A 87 4.71 -7.28 0.54
N ARG A 88 4.04 -6.20 0.96
CA ARG A 88 4.46 -5.42 2.13
C ARG A 88 5.92 -4.96 2.03
N PHE A 89 6.34 -4.57 0.83
CA PHE A 89 7.71 -4.13 0.51
C PHE A 89 8.77 -5.24 0.69
N GLN A 90 8.39 -6.51 0.62
CA GLN A 90 9.33 -7.64 0.63
C GLN A 90 9.73 -7.98 -0.81
N ALA A 91 10.98 -7.62 -1.19
CA ALA A 91 11.44 -7.78 -2.56
C ALA A 91 11.68 -9.25 -2.97
N ASP A 92 11.95 -10.10 -2.00
CA ASP A 92 12.21 -11.53 -2.18
C ASP A 92 10.95 -12.41 -2.05
N MET A 93 9.77 -11.78 -1.92
CA MET A 93 8.51 -12.49 -1.73
C MET A 93 8.19 -13.37 -2.95
N LYS A 94 7.81 -14.63 -2.67
CA LYS A 94 7.31 -15.59 -3.65
C LYS A 94 5.87 -15.96 -3.29
N GLY A 95 4.95 -15.71 -4.21
CA GLY A 95 3.54 -16.07 -4.07
C GLY A 95 3.28 -17.57 -4.28
N ARG A 96 2.07 -17.99 -3.93
CA ARG A 96 1.68 -19.44 -4.00
C ARG A 96 1.57 -19.97 -5.43
N ASN A 97 1.27 -19.10 -6.41
CA ASN A 97 1.12 -19.47 -7.81
C ASN A 97 2.35 -19.05 -8.64
N GLY A 98 3.50 -18.77 -7.98
CA GLY A 98 4.75 -18.40 -8.64
C GLY A 98 4.93 -16.91 -8.90
N GLU A 99 4.04 -16.05 -8.38
CA GLU A 99 4.23 -14.60 -8.41
C GLU A 99 5.48 -14.21 -7.62
N ARG A 100 6.17 -13.13 -8.01
CA ARG A 100 7.47 -12.76 -7.43
C ARG A 100 7.59 -11.25 -7.19
N GLY A 101 8.31 -10.94 -6.11
CA GLY A 101 8.84 -9.62 -5.80
C GLY A 101 7.82 -8.60 -5.30
N LEU A 102 8.18 -7.34 -5.36
CA LEU A 102 7.45 -6.21 -4.77
C LEU A 102 5.99 -6.10 -5.22
N MET A 103 5.74 -6.30 -6.51
CA MET A 103 4.41 -6.19 -7.12
C MET A 103 3.78 -7.56 -7.42
N GLN A 104 4.37 -8.67 -6.92
CA GLN A 104 3.90 -10.05 -7.12
C GLN A 104 3.55 -10.33 -8.59
N VAL A 105 4.53 -10.07 -9.47
CA VAL A 105 4.37 -10.23 -10.89
C VAL A 105 4.35 -11.72 -11.25
N SER A 106 3.36 -12.14 -12.05
CA SER A 106 3.29 -13.51 -12.58
C SER A 106 4.28 -13.71 -13.73
N GLU A 107 4.68 -14.96 -13.96
CA GLU A 107 5.55 -15.31 -15.09
C GLU A 107 4.94 -14.93 -16.44
N VAL A 108 3.63 -15.08 -16.60
CA VAL A 108 2.93 -14.71 -17.85
C VAL A 108 3.05 -13.20 -18.10
N ALA A 109 2.76 -12.37 -17.10
CA ALA A 109 2.88 -10.91 -17.23
C ALA A 109 4.32 -10.47 -17.52
N ALA A 110 5.31 -11.14 -16.93
CA ALA A 110 6.71 -10.86 -17.15
C ALA A 110 7.17 -11.25 -18.57
N ARG A 111 6.69 -12.36 -19.10
CA ARG A 111 6.96 -12.77 -20.49
C ARG A 111 6.34 -11.79 -21.50
N ASP A 112 5.11 -11.35 -21.27
CA ASP A 112 4.46 -10.33 -22.11
C ASP A 112 5.27 -9.02 -22.13
N TRP A 113 5.77 -8.59 -20.97
CA TRP A 113 6.65 -7.44 -20.86
C TRP A 113 7.97 -7.67 -21.61
N ALA A 114 8.63 -8.82 -21.42
CA ALA A 114 9.90 -9.14 -22.06
C ALA A 114 9.79 -9.13 -23.59
N ILE A 115 8.69 -9.69 -24.14
CA ILE A 115 8.39 -9.63 -25.57
C ILE A 115 8.21 -8.19 -26.02
N ALA A 116 7.42 -7.38 -25.30
CA ALA A 116 7.15 -5.99 -25.63
C ALA A 116 8.40 -5.10 -25.58
N LYS A 117 9.36 -5.43 -24.71
CA LYS A 117 10.65 -4.69 -24.56
C LYS A 117 11.79 -5.26 -25.42
N GLY A 118 11.56 -6.33 -26.18
CA GLY A 118 12.61 -6.97 -26.96
C GLY A 118 13.71 -7.59 -26.09
N SER A 119 13.35 -8.16 -24.93
CA SER A 119 14.27 -8.78 -23.96
C SER A 119 14.16 -10.31 -23.98
N PRO A 120 14.65 -10.99 -25.04
CA PRO A 120 14.42 -12.44 -25.23
C PRO A 120 15.10 -13.31 -24.15
N ASN A 121 16.13 -12.79 -23.51
CA ASN A 121 16.93 -13.49 -22.50
C ASN A 121 16.42 -13.26 -21.07
N PHE A 122 15.28 -12.58 -20.90
CA PHE A 122 14.69 -12.33 -19.59
C PHE A 122 14.40 -13.64 -18.86
N ARG A 123 14.82 -13.70 -17.60
CA ARG A 123 14.60 -14.84 -16.72
C ARG A 123 13.64 -14.45 -15.59
N THR A 124 12.71 -15.33 -15.26
CA THR A 124 11.71 -15.09 -14.23
C THR A 124 12.31 -14.79 -12.84
N ASP A 125 13.54 -15.25 -12.57
CA ASP A 125 14.24 -14.95 -11.30
C ASP A 125 14.63 -13.48 -11.17
N GLU A 126 14.77 -12.76 -12.28
CA GLU A 126 15.05 -11.31 -12.30
C GLU A 126 13.91 -10.50 -11.68
N LEU A 127 12.70 -11.08 -11.58
CA LEU A 127 11.59 -10.47 -10.83
C LEU A 127 11.84 -10.33 -9.31
N LEU A 128 12.90 -10.92 -8.77
CA LEU A 128 13.32 -10.68 -7.38
C LEU A 128 14.22 -9.44 -7.25
N VAL A 129 14.65 -8.86 -8.38
CA VAL A 129 15.37 -7.58 -8.42
C VAL A 129 14.32 -6.45 -8.35
N PRO A 130 14.38 -5.57 -7.34
CA PRO A 130 13.37 -4.53 -7.11
C PRO A 130 13.09 -3.65 -8.31
N GLU A 131 14.13 -3.19 -9.00
CA GLU A 131 14.04 -2.31 -10.17
C GLU A 131 13.27 -2.98 -11.31
N ILE A 132 13.63 -4.21 -11.64
CA ILE A 132 13.00 -4.99 -12.71
C ILE A 132 11.55 -5.32 -12.34
N ASN A 133 11.32 -5.70 -11.10
CA ASN A 133 9.97 -6.02 -10.63
C ASN A 133 9.01 -4.84 -10.72
N LEU A 134 9.46 -3.66 -10.27
CA LEU A 134 8.67 -2.44 -10.32
C LEU A 134 8.44 -2.00 -11.77
N GLU A 135 9.42 -2.13 -12.65
CA GLU A 135 9.28 -1.82 -14.07
C GLU A 135 8.20 -2.71 -14.72
N VAL A 136 8.32 -4.03 -14.56
CA VAL A 136 7.35 -4.99 -15.13
C VAL A 136 5.95 -4.79 -14.54
N GLY A 137 5.86 -4.64 -13.22
CA GLY A 137 4.59 -4.47 -12.53
C GLY A 137 3.89 -3.16 -12.89
N ALA A 138 4.64 -2.05 -12.98
CA ALA A 138 4.11 -0.75 -13.37
C ALA A 138 3.67 -0.76 -14.85
N TRP A 139 4.44 -1.37 -15.75
CA TRP A 139 4.04 -1.55 -17.15
C TRP A 139 2.70 -2.31 -17.25
N TYR A 140 2.55 -3.42 -16.54
CA TYR A 140 1.33 -4.21 -16.57
C TYR A 140 0.13 -3.45 -16.00
N LEU A 141 0.32 -2.76 -14.88
CA LEU A 141 -0.71 -1.91 -14.27
C LEU A 141 -1.10 -0.75 -15.20
N SER A 142 -0.14 -0.09 -15.86
CA SER A 142 -0.42 1.01 -16.78
C SER A 142 -1.27 0.58 -17.97
N LYS A 143 -1.01 -0.61 -18.52
CA LYS A 143 -1.84 -1.18 -19.60
C LYS A 143 -3.29 -1.40 -19.15
N ALA A 144 -3.50 -1.85 -17.93
CA ALA A 144 -4.84 -1.97 -17.36
C ALA A 144 -5.49 -0.60 -17.16
N VAL A 145 -4.78 0.38 -16.60
CA VAL A 145 -5.30 1.76 -16.43
C VAL A 145 -5.67 2.39 -17.78
N GLN A 146 -4.81 2.26 -18.79
CA GLN A 146 -5.08 2.77 -20.14
C GLN A 146 -6.30 2.11 -20.79
N ARG A 147 -6.50 0.81 -20.59
CA ARG A 147 -7.66 0.06 -21.13
C ARG A 147 -8.98 0.58 -20.59
N TRP A 148 -9.01 0.99 -19.34
CA TRP A 148 -10.22 1.43 -18.65
C TRP A 148 -10.36 2.96 -18.54
N ASN A 149 -9.53 3.74 -19.24
CA ASN A 149 -9.52 5.20 -19.15
C ASN A 149 -10.83 5.87 -19.57
N THR A 150 -11.68 5.18 -20.32
CA THR A 150 -12.99 5.67 -20.75
C THR A 150 -14.09 5.51 -19.71
N THR A 151 -13.81 4.87 -18.56
CA THR A 151 -14.80 4.63 -17.50
C THR A 151 -14.96 5.80 -16.53
N GLY A 152 -14.23 6.91 -16.71
CA GLY A 152 -14.21 8.08 -15.83
C GLY A 152 -13.25 7.91 -14.63
N ASP A 153 -13.22 6.74 -13.98
CA ASP A 153 -12.23 6.36 -12.96
C ASP A 153 -11.71 4.95 -13.27
N ALA A 154 -10.58 4.88 -13.95
CA ALA A 154 -9.98 3.63 -14.41
C ALA A 154 -9.41 2.76 -13.27
N VAL A 155 -9.06 3.36 -12.13
CA VAL A 155 -8.24 2.69 -11.11
C VAL A 155 -8.90 1.44 -10.53
N PRO A 156 -10.19 1.44 -10.11
CA PRO A 156 -10.84 0.25 -9.59
C PRO A 156 -10.87 -0.92 -10.57
N PHE A 157 -11.10 -0.64 -11.86
CA PHE A 157 -11.13 -1.64 -12.92
C PHE A 157 -9.74 -2.22 -13.18
N ALA A 158 -8.71 -1.36 -13.25
CA ALA A 158 -7.33 -1.76 -13.45
C ALA A 158 -6.81 -2.62 -12.30
N LEU A 159 -7.13 -2.28 -11.06
CA LEU A 159 -6.78 -3.07 -9.89
C LEU A 159 -7.46 -4.43 -9.88
N ALA A 160 -8.74 -4.49 -10.26
CA ALA A 160 -9.46 -5.74 -10.40
C ALA A 160 -8.87 -6.61 -11.51
N GLU A 161 -8.46 -6.01 -12.65
CA GLU A 161 -7.78 -6.70 -13.73
C GLU A 161 -6.41 -7.22 -13.30
N TYR A 162 -5.63 -6.42 -12.60
CA TYR A 162 -4.33 -6.80 -12.09
C TYR A 162 -4.40 -8.07 -11.23
N ASN A 163 -5.41 -8.14 -10.36
CA ASN A 163 -5.60 -9.26 -9.42
C ASN A 163 -6.30 -10.47 -10.03
N ALA A 164 -7.30 -10.26 -10.89
CA ALA A 164 -8.20 -11.33 -11.32
C ALA A 164 -8.21 -11.58 -12.84
N GLY A 165 -7.56 -10.72 -13.62
CA GLY A 165 -7.49 -10.79 -15.06
C GLY A 165 -8.67 -10.16 -15.78
N LYS A 166 -8.41 -9.72 -17.02
CA LYS A 166 -9.35 -8.96 -17.87
C LYS A 166 -10.73 -9.64 -18.06
N SER A 167 -10.73 -10.93 -18.35
CA SER A 167 -11.99 -11.65 -18.64
C SER A 167 -13.00 -11.61 -17.49
N ARG A 168 -12.52 -11.58 -16.24
CA ARG A 168 -13.39 -11.43 -15.06
C ARG A 168 -13.91 -10.00 -14.95
N VAL A 169 -13.08 -9.00 -15.20
CA VAL A 169 -13.50 -7.59 -15.22
C VAL A 169 -14.58 -7.37 -16.27
N ASP A 170 -14.40 -7.87 -17.48
CA ASP A 170 -15.41 -7.80 -18.55
C ASP A 170 -16.76 -8.42 -18.10
N ARG A 171 -16.71 -9.54 -17.39
CA ARG A 171 -17.92 -10.18 -16.84
C ARG A 171 -18.57 -9.29 -15.78
N TRP A 172 -17.82 -8.72 -14.85
CA TRP A 172 -18.35 -7.85 -13.80
C TRP A 172 -18.94 -6.56 -14.37
N ILE A 173 -18.35 -6.00 -15.42
CA ILE A 173 -18.93 -4.85 -16.15
C ILE A 173 -20.29 -5.21 -16.73
N ARG A 174 -20.43 -6.39 -17.38
CA ARG A 174 -21.74 -6.83 -17.91
C ARG A 174 -22.79 -6.97 -16.80
N VAL A 175 -22.42 -7.50 -15.65
CA VAL A 175 -23.30 -7.60 -14.48
C VAL A 175 -23.68 -6.21 -13.95
N ALA A 176 -22.73 -5.29 -13.87
CA ALA A 176 -22.99 -3.91 -13.47
C ALA A 176 -23.96 -3.21 -14.42
N LEU A 177 -23.77 -3.34 -15.75
CA LEU A 177 -24.67 -2.79 -16.77
C LEU A 177 -26.11 -3.31 -16.64
N GLN A 178 -26.29 -4.60 -16.35
CA GLN A 178 -27.61 -5.19 -16.09
C GLN A 178 -28.27 -4.58 -14.84
N LYS A 179 -27.52 -4.42 -13.76
CA LYS A 179 -28.03 -3.83 -12.51
C LYS A 179 -28.38 -2.34 -12.64
N THR A 180 -27.70 -1.62 -13.52
CA THR A 180 -27.93 -0.19 -13.74
C THR A 180 -28.91 0.09 -14.88
N ASN A 181 -29.63 -0.92 -15.39
CA ASN A 181 -30.55 -0.81 -16.55
C ASN A 181 -29.88 -0.12 -17.75
N GLY A 182 -28.63 -0.48 -18.04
CA GLY A 182 -27.86 0.06 -19.16
C GLY A 182 -27.24 1.44 -18.95
N GLN A 183 -27.35 2.02 -17.74
CA GLN A 183 -26.65 3.25 -17.42
C GLN A 183 -25.12 3.01 -17.36
N PRO A 184 -24.29 4.04 -17.62
CA PRO A 184 -22.85 3.92 -17.57
C PRO A 184 -22.37 3.32 -16.24
N VAL A 185 -21.44 2.36 -16.32
CA VAL A 185 -20.87 1.71 -15.14
C VAL A 185 -19.93 2.67 -14.43
N THR A 186 -20.26 3.03 -13.21
CA THR A 186 -19.41 3.83 -12.33
C THR A 186 -18.43 2.94 -11.57
N ALA A 187 -17.37 3.54 -11.00
CA ALA A 187 -16.46 2.84 -10.10
C ALA A 187 -17.19 2.15 -8.93
N HIS A 188 -18.25 2.77 -8.41
CA HIS A 188 -19.06 2.21 -7.33
C HIS A 188 -19.86 0.98 -7.78
N SER A 189 -20.69 1.11 -8.83
CA SER A 189 -21.49 -0.01 -9.34
C SER A 189 -20.64 -1.17 -9.85
N PHE A 190 -19.45 -0.89 -10.38
CA PHE A 190 -18.45 -1.91 -10.72
C PHE A 190 -17.98 -2.68 -9.49
N GLN A 191 -17.56 -1.99 -8.43
CA GLN A 191 -17.07 -2.65 -7.21
C GLN A 191 -18.12 -3.53 -6.56
N GLU A 192 -19.41 -3.14 -6.62
CA GLU A 192 -20.55 -3.94 -6.14
C GLU A 192 -20.85 -5.17 -7.02
N SER A 193 -20.35 -5.18 -8.25
CA SER A 193 -20.52 -6.32 -9.17
C SER A 193 -19.45 -7.39 -9.02
N ILE A 194 -18.36 -7.12 -8.27
CA ILE A 194 -17.26 -8.07 -8.05
C ILE A 194 -17.73 -9.21 -7.14
N ASP A 195 -17.97 -10.38 -7.73
CA ASP A 195 -18.45 -11.58 -7.04
C ASP A 195 -17.35 -12.43 -6.38
N PHE A 196 -16.06 -12.04 -6.55
CA PHE A 196 -14.93 -12.63 -5.85
C PHE A 196 -14.59 -11.84 -4.58
N PRO A 197 -14.90 -12.33 -3.36
CA PRO A 197 -14.64 -11.59 -2.13
C PRO A 197 -13.17 -11.22 -1.91
N SER A 198 -12.24 -12.04 -2.41
CA SER A 198 -10.79 -11.76 -2.35
C SER A 198 -10.43 -10.55 -3.19
N THR A 199 -10.90 -10.48 -4.45
CA THR A 199 -10.65 -9.36 -5.36
C THR A 199 -11.35 -8.09 -4.88
N ALA A 200 -12.60 -8.19 -4.39
CA ALA A 200 -13.30 -7.05 -3.83
C ALA A 200 -12.55 -6.45 -2.61
N ARG A 201 -12.01 -7.29 -1.72
CA ARG A 201 -11.15 -6.83 -0.61
C ARG A 201 -9.83 -6.25 -1.09
N TYR A 202 -9.23 -6.84 -2.12
CA TYR A 202 -8.00 -6.37 -2.76
C TYR A 202 -8.15 -4.93 -3.28
N VAL A 203 -9.15 -4.70 -4.12
CA VAL A 203 -9.45 -3.38 -4.70
C VAL A 203 -9.70 -2.35 -3.60
N ARG A 204 -10.61 -2.63 -2.66
CA ARG A 204 -10.91 -1.71 -1.55
C ARG A 204 -9.69 -1.37 -0.70
N ALA A 205 -8.85 -2.37 -0.39
CA ALA A 205 -7.66 -2.15 0.43
C ALA A 205 -6.64 -1.23 -0.26
N ILE A 206 -6.43 -1.40 -1.57
CA ILE A 206 -5.50 -0.55 -2.34
C ILE A 206 -6.06 0.85 -2.48
N LEU A 207 -7.34 1.02 -2.81
CA LEU A 207 -7.97 2.35 -2.92
C LEU A 207 -7.86 3.12 -1.60
N ALA A 208 -8.16 2.48 -0.47
CA ALA A 208 -8.02 3.10 0.85
C ALA A 208 -6.56 3.50 1.16
N ARG A 209 -5.58 2.65 0.77
CA ARG A 209 -4.15 2.93 0.94
C ARG A 209 -3.67 4.04 -0.01
N TYR A 210 -4.14 4.04 -1.24
CA TYR A 210 -3.86 5.08 -2.22
C TYR A 210 -4.37 6.45 -1.75
N ASP A 211 -5.61 6.51 -1.25
CA ASP A 211 -6.17 7.73 -0.66
C ASP A 211 -5.40 8.19 0.59
N PHE A 212 -4.94 7.26 1.41
CA PHE A 212 -4.07 7.57 2.54
C PHE A 212 -2.77 8.23 2.08
N TYR A 213 -2.12 7.71 1.02
CA TYR A 213 -0.91 8.33 0.47
C TYR A 213 -1.20 9.66 -0.20
N LYS A 214 -2.30 9.83 -0.93
CA LYS A 214 -2.71 11.11 -1.53
C LYS A 214 -2.85 12.21 -0.48
N ARG A 215 -3.49 11.92 0.66
CA ARG A 215 -3.64 12.88 1.75
C ARG A 215 -2.32 13.30 2.41
N ARG A 216 -1.27 12.50 2.30
CA ARG A 216 0.08 12.82 2.80
C ARG A 216 0.94 13.62 1.82
N GLY A 217 0.44 13.89 0.63
CA GLY A 217 1.14 14.64 -0.40
C GLY A 217 2.08 13.79 -1.25
N LYS A 218 3.06 14.45 -1.88
CA LYS A 218 4.06 13.78 -2.72
C LYS A 218 4.94 12.84 -1.90
N LEU A 219 5.43 11.77 -2.51
CA LEU A 219 6.45 10.91 -1.90
C LEU A 219 7.75 11.72 -1.71
N ILE A 220 8.55 11.35 -0.72
CA ILE A 220 9.79 12.08 -0.43
C ILE A 220 10.74 12.11 -1.64
N ALA A 221 10.79 11.02 -2.40
CA ALA A 221 11.58 10.96 -3.63
C ALA A 221 11.11 11.98 -4.69
N GLU A 222 9.81 12.19 -4.87
CA GLU A 222 9.26 13.21 -5.78
C GLU A 222 9.58 14.64 -5.32
N GLN A 223 9.68 14.86 -4.01
CA GLN A 223 10.04 16.16 -3.44
C GLN A 223 11.50 16.50 -3.71
N ASN A 224 12.39 15.52 -3.61
CA ASN A 224 13.83 15.68 -3.88
C ASN A 224 14.09 15.98 -5.35
N GLU A 225 13.46 15.24 -6.29
CA GLU A 225 13.56 15.52 -7.74
C GLU A 225 13.07 16.93 -8.10
N SER A 226 11.98 17.37 -7.48
CA SER A 226 11.42 18.71 -7.69
C SER A 226 12.35 19.81 -7.18
N SER A 227 13.06 19.59 -6.06
CA SER A 227 14.02 20.56 -5.51
C SER A 227 15.33 20.61 -6.30
N GLU A 228 15.83 19.49 -6.81
CA GLU A 228 17.01 19.45 -7.67
C GLU A 228 16.79 20.11 -9.03
N SER A 229 15.60 19.95 -9.61
CA SER A 229 15.24 20.61 -10.87
C SER A 229 15.06 22.12 -10.71
N ALA A 230 14.56 22.60 -9.58
CA ALA A 230 14.40 24.02 -9.28
C ALA A 230 15.74 24.75 -8.97
N GLY A 231 16.75 24.02 -8.50
CA GLY A 231 18.08 24.57 -8.20
C GLY A 231 19.03 24.66 -9.41
N LYS A 232 18.64 24.16 -10.59
CA LYS A 232 19.45 24.16 -11.83
C LYS A 232 19.02 25.23 -12.84
N ASN A 233 18.02 26.04 -12.55
CA ASN A 233 17.59 27.20 -13.31
C ASN A 233 18.06 28.51 -12.60
#